data_146659d2c1867d1d01f24ea0a1937fb6
#
_entry.id   146659d2c1867d1d01f24ea0a1937fb6
#
_cell.length_a   1.000
_cell.length_b   1.000
_cell.length_c   1.000
_cell.angle_alpha   90.00
_cell.angle_beta   90.00
_cell.angle_gamma   90.00
#
_symmetry.space_group_name_H-M   'P 1'
#
loop_
_entity.id
_entity.type
_entity.pdbx_description
1 polymer ?
#
loop_
_entity_poly.entity_id
_entity_poly.type
_entity_poly.pdbx_seq_one_letter_code
_entity_poly.pdbx_strand_id
1 'polypeptide(L)'
;MNLLHIFTDIPILIVLFTFLFSIIYCAKNYVYVNNNLKIFLAFISNFRKTDLNFRFKEIDEWMSANPYVSGVWLEFKNTLVFSESIALKGKNNDLTYKEVSSTVQNIQTTVDPLYFFNEETLVTSKFNNKFLQTVPTVLTGFGPLFTFLN
;
A
#
# COMPACT_ATOMS: atom_id res chain seq x y z
N MET A 1 24.65 -35.36 -24.74
CA MET A 1 23.39 -35.32 -23.98
C MET A 1 22.46 -34.45 -24.83
N ASN A 2 21.49 -35.09 -25.50
CA ASN A 2 20.63 -34.36 -26.46
C ASN A 2 19.63 -33.51 -25.72
N LEU A 3 19.63 -32.22 -25.98
CA LEU A 3 18.65 -31.25 -25.43
C LEU A 3 17.18 -31.70 -25.63
N LEU A 4 16.91 -32.53 -26.63
CA LEU A 4 15.59 -33.10 -26.88
C LEU A 4 15.15 -34.10 -25.80
N HIS A 5 16.06 -34.80 -25.11
CA HIS A 5 15.69 -35.74 -24.02
C HIS A 5 15.22 -35.03 -22.74
N ILE A 6 15.68 -33.80 -22.50
CA ILE A 6 15.27 -33.03 -21.32
C ILE A 6 13.79 -32.61 -21.41
N PHE A 7 13.26 -32.42 -22.61
CA PHE A 7 11.87 -32.08 -22.84
C PHE A 7 10.90 -33.27 -22.79
N THR A 8 11.42 -34.49 -22.78
CA THR A 8 10.58 -35.72 -22.71
C THR A 8 10.36 -36.18 -21.29
N ASP A 9 11.12 -35.67 -20.29
CA ASP A 9 10.97 -36.05 -18.89
C ASP A 9 9.90 -35.16 -18.23
N ILE A 10 8.70 -35.68 -18.11
CA ILE A 10 7.53 -35.04 -17.49
C ILE A 10 7.86 -34.36 -16.15
N PRO A 11 8.62 -34.97 -15.23
CA PRO A 11 9.01 -34.35 -13.97
C PRO A 11 9.78 -33.03 -14.13
N ILE A 12 10.76 -33.02 -15.04
CA ILE A 12 11.59 -31.82 -15.29
C ILE A 12 10.72 -30.69 -15.88
N LEU A 13 9.78 -31.05 -16.72
CA LEU A 13 8.86 -30.10 -17.35
C LEU A 13 7.93 -29.44 -16.32
N ILE A 14 7.44 -30.21 -15.34
CA ILE A 14 6.63 -29.69 -14.22
C ILE A 14 7.45 -28.70 -13.37
N VAL A 15 8.68 -29.04 -13.01
CA VAL A 15 9.55 -28.16 -12.21
C VAL A 15 9.84 -26.86 -12.98
N LEU A 16 10.18 -26.97 -14.27
CA LEU A 16 10.45 -25.82 -15.10
C LEU A 16 9.22 -24.90 -15.22
N PHE A 17 8.04 -25.47 -15.42
CA PHE A 17 6.78 -24.72 -15.51
C PHE A 17 6.44 -24.01 -14.20
N THR A 18 6.56 -24.68 -13.05
CA THR A 18 6.31 -24.05 -11.73
C THR A 18 7.30 -22.93 -11.45
N PHE A 19 8.56 -23.08 -11.86
CA PHE A 19 9.59 -22.05 -11.71
C PHE A 19 9.29 -20.84 -12.59
N LEU A 20 8.98 -21.03 -13.87
CA LEU A 20 8.61 -19.95 -14.78
C LEU A 20 7.35 -19.21 -14.31
N PHE A 21 6.35 -19.95 -13.86
CA PHE A 21 5.12 -19.37 -13.31
C PHE A 21 5.42 -18.49 -12.10
N SER A 22 6.30 -18.93 -11.21
CA SER A 22 6.70 -18.17 -10.02
C SER A 22 7.42 -16.88 -10.39
N ILE A 23 8.30 -16.91 -11.40
CA ILE A 23 8.98 -15.69 -11.87
C ILE A 23 7.98 -14.69 -12.44
N ILE A 24 7.06 -15.16 -13.29
CA ILE A 24 6.02 -14.30 -13.90
C ILE A 24 5.14 -13.68 -12.80
N TYR A 25 4.76 -14.48 -11.81
CA TYR A 25 3.96 -14.00 -10.69
C TYR A 25 4.68 -12.92 -9.87
N CYS A 26 5.97 -13.15 -9.53
CA CYS A 26 6.78 -12.14 -8.83
C CYS A 26 6.94 -10.85 -9.64
N ALA A 27 7.22 -10.98 -10.95
CA ALA A 27 7.38 -9.83 -11.83
C ALA A 27 6.08 -8.99 -11.92
N LYS A 28 4.93 -9.64 -12.07
CA LYS A 28 3.63 -8.94 -12.10
C LYS A 28 3.35 -8.21 -10.79
N ASN A 29 3.58 -8.85 -9.64
CA ASN A 29 3.39 -8.22 -8.34
C ASN A 29 4.35 -7.04 -8.14
N TYR A 30 5.61 -7.19 -8.51
CA TYR A 30 6.59 -6.12 -8.44
C TYR A 30 6.16 -4.90 -9.26
N VAL A 31 5.76 -5.12 -10.51
CA VAL A 31 5.29 -4.03 -11.38
C VAL A 31 4.04 -3.37 -10.81
N TYR A 32 3.10 -4.15 -10.28
CA TYR A 32 1.89 -3.64 -9.65
C TYR A 32 2.20 -2.73 -8.46
N VAL A 33 3.02 -3.21 -7.51
CA VAL A 33 3.40 -2.44 -6.32
C VAL A 33 4.17 -1.18 -6.71
N ASN A 34 5.18 -1.31 -7.57
CA ASN A 34 6.02 -0.20 -7.99
C ASN A 34 5.21 0.92 -8.68
N ASN A 35 4.27 0.56 -9.55
CA ASN A 35 3.44 1.54 -10.24
C ASN A 35 2.49 2.26 -9.29
N ASN A 36 1.80 1.51 -8.40
CA ASN A 36 0.90 2.13 -7.43
C ASN A 36 1.64 2.99 -6.41
N LEU A 37 2.82 2.57 -5.97
CA LEU A 37 3.66 3.35 -5.07
C LEU A 37 4.14 4.65 -5.73
N LYS A 38 4.53 4.62 -7.01
CA LYS A 38 4.89 5.83 -7.76
C LYS A 38 3.71 6.81 -7.87
N ILE A 39 2.51 6.31 -8.17
CA ILE A 39 1.29 7.13 -8.24
C ILE A 39 1.00 7.76 -6.88
N PHE A 40 1.10 6.99 -5.81
CA PHE A 40 0.90 7.47 -4.45
C PHE A 40 1.93 8.54 -4.05
N LEU A 41 3.22 8.30 -4.31
CA LEU A 41 4.29 9.26 -4.03
C LEU A 41 4.15 10.54 -4.86
N ALA A 42 3.79 10.42 -6.14
CA ALA A 42 3.55 11.58 -7.00
C ALA A 42 2.38 12.42 -6.49
N PHE A 43 1.31 11.77 -6.00
CA PHE A 43 0.19 12.49 -5.40
C PHE A 43 0.62 13.23 -4.13
N ILE A 44 1.26 12.54 -3.18
CA ILE A 44 1.69 13.15 -1.91
C ILE A 44 2.70 14.28 -2.12
N SER A 45 3.61 14.14 -3.09
CA SER A 45 4.63 15.18 -3.37
C SER A 45 4.04 16.54 -3.77
N ASN A 46 2.78 16.58 -4.20
CA ASN A 46 2.07 17.81 -4.52
C ASN A 46 1.51 18.55 -3.29
N PHE A 47 1.63 17.96 -2.09
CA PHE A 47 1.11 18.54 -0.86
C PHE A 47 2.25 18.91 0.11
N ARG A 48 2.08 20.06 0.76
CA ARG A 48 2.92 20.46 1.89
C ARG A 48 2.20 20.15 3.20
N LYS A 49 2.95 20.05 4.28
CA LYS A 49 2.39 19.79 5.61
C LYS A 49 1.29 20.81 6.00
N THR A 50 1.40 22.03 5.53
CA THR A 50 0.42 23.11 5.74
C THR A 50 -0.88 22.93 4.95
N ASP A 51 -0.84 22.16 3.86
CA ASP A 51 -1.98 22.02 2.95
C ASP A 51 -3.03 21.05 3.49
N LEU A 52 -2.67 20.22 4.47
CA LEU A 52 -3.58 19.22 5.04
C LEU A 52 -4.87 19.86 5.55
N ASN A 53 -4.79 21.01 6.22
CA ASN A 53 -5.96 21.70 6.77
C ASN A 53 -6.87 22.31 5.69
N PHE A 54 -6.29 22.75 4.57
CA PHE A 54 -7.04 23.45 3.52
C PHE A 54 -7.51 22.51 2.41
N ARG A 55 -6.77 21.43 2.16
CA ARG A 55 -7.03 20.51 1.05
C ARG A 55 -7.40 19.10 1.53
N PHE A 56 -7.82 18.99 2.78
CA PHE A 56 -8.17 17.70 3.37
C PHE A 56 -9.22 16.93 2.55
N LYS A 57 -10.25 17.63 2.07
CA LYS A 57 -11.30 17.00 1.27
C LYS A 57 -10.76 16.37 -0.01
N GLU A 58 -9.87 17.06 -0.71
CA GLU A 58 -9.23 16.55 -1.92
C GLU A 58 -8.35 15.32 -1.62
N ILE A 59 -7.60 15.39 -0.52
CA ILE A 59 -6.76 14.27 -0.07
C ILE A 59 -7.64 13.07 0.31
N ASP A 60 -8.70 13.30 1.06
CA ASP A 60 -9.62 12.25 1.52
C ASP A 60 -10.34 11.58 0.33
N GLU A 61 -10.82 12.34 -0.62
CA GLU A 61 -11.47 11.83 -1.83
C GLU A 61 -10.51 10.94 -2.64
N TRP A 62 -9.30 11.42 -2.88
CA TRP A 62 -8.31 10.66 -3.65
C TRP A 62 -7.84 9.39 -2.92
N MET A 63 -7.50 9.52 -1.62
CA MET A 63 -7.04 8.39 -0.81
C MET A 63 -8.11 7.31 -0.66
N SER A 64 -9.36 7.71 -0.45
CA SER A 64 -10.49 6.79 -0.32
C SER A 64 -10.84 6.11 -1.64
N ALA A 65 -10.68 6.79 -2.77
CA ALA A 65 -10.94 6.24 -4.09
C ALA A 65 -9.83 5.30 -4.59
N ASN A 66 -8.62 5.38 -4.04
CA ASN A 66 -7.50 4.57 -4.48
C ASN A 66 -7.44 3.23 -3.75
N PRO A 67 -7.70 2.08 -4.41
CA PRO A 67 -7.76 0.76 -3.76
C PRO A 67 -6.43 0.33 -3.10
N TYR A 68 -5.31 0.90 -3.56
CA TYR A 68 -3.99 0.55 -3.03
C TYR A 68 -3.77 1.07 -1.61
N VAL A 69 -4.26 2.27 -1.30
CA VAL A 69 -4.04 2.96 -0.03
C VAL A 69 -5.29 3.18 0.80
N SER A 70 -6.49 2.94 0.26
CA SER A 70 -7.77 3.25 0.93
C SER A 70 -7.93 2.59 2.30
N GLY A 71 -7.47 1.35 2.46
CA GLY A 71 -7.53 0.64 3.75
C GLY A 71 -6.64 1.32 4.81
N VAL A 72 -5.39 1.59 4.45
CA VAL A 72 -4.42 2.27 5.32
C VAL A 72 -4.88 3.70 5.64
N TRP A 73 -5.43 4.39 4.62
CA TRP A 73 -6.00 5.73 4.80
C TRP A 73 -7.16 5.75 5.78
N LEU A 74 -8.09 4.79 5.70
CA LEU A 74 -9.22 4.69 6.61
C LEU A 74 -8.77 4.51 8.06
N GLU A 75 -7.79 3.65 8.31
CA GLU A 75 -7.21 3.45 9.64
C GLU A 75 -6.55 4.72 10.16
N PHE A 76 -5.75 5.39 9.33
CA PHE A 76 -5.12 6.65 9.69
C PHE A 76 -6.15 7.76 9.95
N LYS A 77 -7.16 7.89 9.09
CA LYS A 77 -8.23 8.88 9.21
C LYS A 77 -8.97 8.79 10.55
N ASN A 78 -9.15 7.59 11.07
CA ASN A 78 -9.79 7.36 12.37
C ASN A 78 -8.96 7.89 13.56
N THR A 79 -7.68 8.21 13.36
CA THR A 79 -6.82 8.83 14.37
C THR A 79 -6.78 10.35 14.28
N LEU A 80 -7.40 10.94 13.26
CA LEU A 80 -7.44 12.38 13.09
C LEU A 80 -8.45 13.02 14.04
N VAL A 81 -8.02 14.09 14.69
CA VAL A 81 -8.87 14.94 15.53
C VAL A 81 -9.12 16.24 14.79
N PHE A 82 -10.39 16.52 14.56
CA PHE A 82 -10.84 17.74 13.92
C PHE A 82 -11.22 18.76 15.02
N SER A 83 -10.46 19.85 15.12
CA SER A 83 -10.79 20.95 16.01
C SER A 83 -11.24 22.18 15.20
N GLU A 84 -12.40 22.70 15.53
CA GLU A 84 -12.85 23.97 15.01
C GLU A 84 -12.17 25.08 15.80
N SER A 85 -11.29 25.84 15.16
CA SER A 85 -10.73 27.04 15.78
C SER A 85 -11.67 28.21 15.53
N ILE A 86 -12.39 28.61 16.55
CA ILE A 86 -13.17 29.86 16.51
C ILE A 86 -12.18 31.00 16.70
N ALA A 87 -11.89 31.74 15.63
CA ALA A 87 -11.08 32.95 15.73
C ALA A 87 -11.89 34.06 16.38
N LEU A 88 -11.65 34.33 17.65
CA LEU A 88 -12.19 35.51 18.33
C LEU A 88 -11.41 36.75 17.87
N LYS A 89 -12.00 37.56 17.01
CA LYS A 89 -11.44 38.85 16.65
C LYS A 89 -12.03 39.92 17.58
N GLY A 90 -11.36 40.14 18.71
CA GLY A 90 -11.69 41.24 19.60
C GLY A 90 -11.16 42.56 19.07
N LYS A 91 -12.02 43.49 18.81
CA LYS A 91 -11.70 44.92 18.70
C LYS A 91 -12.54 45.62 19.77
N ASN A 92 -11.85 46.19 20.76
CA ASN A 92 -12.40 46.96 21.85
C ASN A 92 -13.41 46.21 22.76
N ASN A 93 -12.92 45.58 23.79
CA ASN A 93 -13.60 45.12 25.02
C ASN A 93 -15.06 44.63 24.98
N ASP A 94 -15.67 44.50 23.80
CA ASP A 94 -16.94 43.87 23.57
C ASP A 94 -16.75 42.54 22.85
N LEU A 95 -17.01 41.45 23.57
CA LEU A 95 -17.02 40.07 23.05
C LEU A 95 -18.26 39.89 22.14
N THR A 96 -18.20 40.38 20.96
CA THR A 96 -19.23 40.10 19.95
C THR A 96 -18.84 38.83 19.22
N TYR A 97 -19.63 37.78 19.42
CA TYR A 97 -19.55 36.56 18.60
C TYR A 97 -19.99 36.93 17.17
N LYS A 98 -19.04 37.16 16.31
CA LYS A 98 -19.31 37.26 14.88
C LYS A 98 -18.97 35.90 14.27
N GLU A 99 -19.98 35.21 13.76
CA GLU A 99 -19.76 34.03 12.92
C GLU A 99 -18.80 34.40 11.79
N VAL A 100 -17.56 34.01 11.94
CA VAL A 100 -16.57 34.10 10.87
C VAL A 100 -16.80 32.88 9.98
N SER A 101 -17.32 33.10 8.81
CA SER A 101 -17.66 32.09 7.78
C SER A 101 -16.44 31.37 7.16
N SER A 102 -15.31 31.32 7.83
CA SER A 102 -14.17 30.49 7.47
C SER A 102 -13.74 29.68 8.69
N THR A 103 -14.41 28.55 8.90
CA THR A 103 -13.95 27.51 9.82
C THR A 103 -12.64 26.94 9.26
N VAL A 104 -11.53 27.43 9.78
CA VAL A 104 -10.24 26.77 9.57
C VAL A 104 -10.27 25.52 10.40
N GLN A 105 -10.56 24.38 9.78
CA GLN A 105 -10.43 23.09 10.42
C GLN A 105 -8.96 22.86 10.75
N ASN A 106 -8.64 22.82 12.03
CA ASN A 106 -7.31 22.44 12.46
C ASN A 106 -7.31 20.92 12.66
N ILE A 107 -6.64 20.22 11.73
CA ILE A 107 -6.54 18.75 11.75
C ILE A 107 -5.27 18.37 12.49
N GLN A 108 -5.42 17.62 13.55
CA GLN A 108 -4.30 17.11 14.34
C GLN A 108 -4.28 15.58 14.26
N THR A 109 -3.08 15.02 14.21
CA THR A 109 -2.90 13.57 14.28
C THR A 109 -2.55 13.19 15.72
N THR A 110 -3.18 12.16 16.26
CA THR A 110 -2.84 11.59 17.56
C THR A 110 -1.72 10.56 17.46
N VAL A 111 -1.48 10.05 16.27
CA VAL A 111 -0.47 9.00 15.98
C VAL A 111 0.39 9.45 14.81
N ASP A 112 1.67 9.09 14.84
CA ASP A 112 2.59 9.36 13.73
C ASP A 112 2.08 8.70 12.43
N PRO A 113 1.94 9.45 11.33
CA PRO A 113 1.56 8.91 10.03
C PRO A 113 2.45 7.76 9.56
N LEU A 114 3.74 7.74 9.92
CA LEU A 114 4.69 6.69 9.58
C LEU A 114 4.30 5.32 10.17
N TYR A 115 3.50 5.30 11.22
CA TYR A 115 2.97 4.06 11.76
C TYR A 115 2.03 3.35 10.76
N PHE A 116 1.28 4.12 9.99
CA PHE A 116 0.34 3.61 8.99
C PHE A 116 0.97 3.46 7.61
N PHE A 117 1.73 4.47 7.17
CA PHE A 117 2.32 4.51 5.83
C PHE A 117 3.78 4.08 5.88
N ASN A 118 4.01 2.80 6.10
CA ASN A 118 5.33 2.18 6.17
C ASN A 118 5.51 1.09 5.09
N GLU A 119 6.69 0.48 5.04
CA GLU A 119 7.01 -0.58 4.08
C GLU A 119 6.10 -1.80 4.26
N GLU A 120 5.76 -2.17 5.49
CA GLU A 120 4.91 -3.33 5.75
C GLU A 120 3.52 -3.14 5.14
N THR A 121 2.89 -1.98 5.33
CA THR A 121 1.54 -1.69 4.86
C THR A 121 1.47 -1.37 3.36
N LEU A 122 2.48 -0.69 2.82
CA LEU A 122 2.47 -0.24 1.43
C LEU A 122 3.12 -1.23 0.47
N VAL A 123 4.03 -2.07 0.93
CA VAL A 123 4.77 -3.01 0.07
C VAL A 123 4.50 -4.45 0.47
N THR A 124 4.95 -4.86 1.66
CA THR A 124 4.96 -6.25 2.09
C THR A 124 3.58 -6.87 2.16
N SER A 125 2.58 -6.14 2.69
CA SER A 125 1.19 -6.61 2.77
C SER A 125 0.51 -6.82 1.41
N LYS A 126 1.04 -6.20 0.35
CA LYS A 126 0.52 -6.33 -1.02
C LYS A 126 1.07 -7.56 -1.76
N PHE A 127 2.13 -8.18 -1.23
CA PHE A 127 2.64 -9.44 -1.75
C PHE A 127 1.95 -10.63 -1.07
N ASN A 128 1.60 -11.65 -1.84
CA ASN A 128 1.17 -12.91 -1.26
C ASN A 128 2.40 -13.70 -0.76
N ASN A 129 2.87 -13.35 0.43
CA ASN A 129 4.04 -13.97 1.04
C ASN A 129 3.86 -15.47 1.22
N LYS A 130 2.63 -15.96 1.46
CA LYS A 130 2.36 -17.40 1.59
C LYS A 130 2.71 -18.17 0.31
N PHE A 131 2.36 -17.61 -0.85
CA PHE A 131 2.71 -18.22 -2.12
C PHE A 131 4.23 -18.29 -2.29
N LEU A 132 4.95 -17.18 -2.05
CA LEU A 132 6.40 -17.15 -2.20
C LEU A 132 7.13 -18.11 -1.24
N GLN A 133 6.62 -18.29 -0.03
CA GLN A 133 7.18 -19.23 0.94
C GLN A 133 6.88 -20.70 0.57
N THR A 134 5.76 -20.95 -0.11
CA THR A 134 5.36 -22.30 -0.49
C THR A 134 6.14 -22.82 -1.71
N VAL A 135 6.54 -21.93 -2.64
CA VAL A 135 7.25 -22.33 -3.88
C VAL A 135 8.52 -23.16 -3.62
N PRO A 136 9.47 -22.73 -2.76
CA PRO A 136 10.65 -23.54 -2.45
C PRO A 136 10.29 -24.91 -1.85
N THR A 137 9.30 -24.95 -0.97
CA THR A 137 8.85 -26.18 -0.32
C THR A 137 8.27 -27.16 -1.33
N VAL A 138 7.47 -26.69 -2.26
CA VAL A 138 6.91 -27.51 -3.36
C VAL A 138 8.02 -28.01 -4.27
N LEU A 139 8.95 -27.15 -4.67
CA LEU A 139 10.08 -27.53 -5.54
C LEU A 139 10.98 -28.58 -4.89
N THR A 140 11.28 -28.44 -3.59
CA THR A 140 12.09 -29.43 -2.86
C THR A 140 11.34 -30.72 -2.62
N GLY A 141 10.00 -30.68 -2.44
CA GLY A 141 9.16 -31.87 -2.27
C GLY A 141 9.06 -32.74 -3.52
N PHE A 142 9.21 -32.15 -4.71
CA PHE A 142 9.22 -32.93 -5.95
C PHE A 142 10.46 -33.83 -6.10
N GLY A 143 11.60 -33.47 -5.53
CA GLY A 143 12.84 -34.26 -5.62
C GLY A 143 12.65 -35.72 -5.13
N PRO A 144 12.23 -35.97 -3.87
CA PRO A 144 11.96 -37.32 -3.38
C PRO A 144 10.85 -38.05 -4.16
N LEU A 145 9.75 -37.35 -4.52
CA LEU A 145 8.67 -37.96 -5.29
C LEU A 145 9.15 -38.53 -6.61
N PHE A 146 10.04 -37.84 -7.32
CA PHE A 146 10.56 -38.32 -8.59
C PHE A 146 11.59 -39.44 -8.45
N THR A 147 12.30 -39.54 -7.31
CA THR A 147 13.18 -40.69 -7.03
C THR A 147 12.41 -41.98 -6.73
N PHE A 148 11.16 -41.90 -6.26
CA PHE A 148 10.29 -43.05 -6.03
C PHE A 148 9.52 -43.52 -7.28
N LEU A 149 9.42 -42.67 -8.30
CA LEU A 149 8.68 -42.96 -9.54
C LEU A 149 9.58 -43.52 -10.67
N ASN A 150 10.89 -43.51 -10.49
CA ASN A 150 11.89 -44.14 -11.37
C ASN A 150 12.36 -45.47 -10.78
#